data_53d1d3ba26e4a012ce0f72540c404a56
#
_entry.id   53d1d3ba26e4a012ce0f72540c404a56
#
_cell.length_a   1.000
_cell.length_b   1.000
_cell.length_c   1.000
_cell.angle_alpha   90.00
_cell.angle_beta   90.00
_cell.angle_gamma   90.00
#
_symmetry.space_group_name_H-M   'P 1'
#
loop_
_entity.id
_entity.type
_entity.pdbx_description
1 polymer ?
#
loop_
_entity_poly.entity_id
_entity_poly.type
_entity_poly.pdbx_seq_one_letter_code
_entity_poly.pdbx_strand_id
1 'polypeptide(L)'
;NTDYSLLNDNDLKNEINGLVPIDTKKGIEIKAVEEEGGDYDIPDDWDSKCGETSNNASSDTTSVYNESEENDWKKKIITLYALVLFYSFLTDSNVKSLEDVIYSIKNDETNKRIAKHVGIKFQILVKLRQKINPFILSNLDYKIQNINTLLRDESMTPIERAKVAVNKFGRLSDSEIVTPEVFADTVVSEIDFNVNSGKILDIASKQAEFAYSIFKKLGESSSNRIYSIPTSPLAYEFTLKVYKLLNLNTDNIFADFNSYDLVYSENKETIIDNLKNMNFGYVVGNPPYQDQGGAGGNNDAPIYQEFCDIADKVTHYISSLVIKAGWFSVGRDNLLGAFRTSMLTSGQVRRLVVYTNSSEIFSNVEIKGGICYYIKDKTYKRKVCEYTIFKDGKKESVSRELNDFDILIREPMLNSIVKDVHGKYSVGTFVGVDTMISSDTPFGIPSNPRSSKKNPFVVYETPDESHDVLLFHIEKLQRKIGYCSKSQIKKNVGDIKYNKVFIPCSGGSGDDKKVLGYPELAPVNSVCSQSYLYAKFDTPYEAANFISYMKTKFFRILVSAIKITQACPQKAYRFVPKQDFSKPWTDEELYAKYNLSDEQIEYIESKLDEMK
;
A
#
# COMPACT_ATOMS: atom_id res chain seq x y z
N ASN A 1 -20.68 -28.37 -18.09
CA ASN A 1 -20.66 -27.16 -17.24
C ASN A 1 -20.10 -27.54 -15.87
N THR A 2 -18.80 -27.61 -15.77
CA THR A 2 -18.11 -27.81 -14.50
C THR A 2 -18.05 -26.42 -13.85
N ASP A 3 -18.67 -26.31 -12.69
CA ASP A 3 -18.73 -25.04 -11.95
C ASP A 3 -17.37 -24.77 -11.30
N TYR A 4 -16.57 -23.89 -11.88
CA TYR A 4 -15.23 -23.52 -11.43
C TYR A 4 -15.22 -22.52 -10.25
N SER A 5 -16.40 -22.14 -9.72
CA SER A 5 -16.54 -21.24 -8.56
C SER A 5 -16.06 -21.86 -7.24
N LEU A 6 -15.83 -23.17 -7.20
CA LEU A 6 -15.50 -23.97 -6.02
C LEU A 6 -14.12 -23.70 -5.38
N LEU A 7 -13.32 -22.81 -5.93
CA LEU A 7 -12.00 -22.45 -5.38
C LEU A 7 -11.92 -21.00 -4.92
N ASN A 8 -13.05 -20.35 -4.71
CA ASN A 8 -13.13 -19.00 -4.16
C ASN A 8 -12.82 -19.03 -2.66
N ASP A 9 -12.03 -18.07 -2.23
CA ASP A 9 -11.59 -17.90 -0.83
C ASP A 9 -12.78 -17.76 0.17
N ASN A 10 -13.94 -17.26 -0.32
CA ASN A 10 -15.16 -17.15 0.48
C ASN A 10 -15.85 -18.49 0.70
N ASP A 11 -15.82 -19.40 -0.27
CA ASP A 11 -16.42 -20.74 -0.11
C ASP A 11 -15.60 -21.59 0.84
N LEU A 12 -14.26 -21.48 0.79
CA LEU A 12 -13.36 -22.10 1.74
C LEU A 12 -13.61 -21.58 3.17
N LYS A 13 -13.78 -20.26 3.34
CA LYS A 13 -14.12 -19.63 4.62
C LYS A 13 -15.48 -20.07 5.13
N ASN A 14 -16.49 -20.17 4.27
CA ASN A 14 -17.84 -20.57 4.64
C ASN A 14 -17.92 -22.06 5.03
N GLU A 15 -17.23 -22.94 4.31
CA GLU A 15 -17.15 -24.36 4.68
C GLU A 15 -16.40 -24.59 5.99
N ILE A 16 -15.31 -23.87 6.23
CA ILE A 16 -14.53 -23.96 7.47
C ILE A 16 -15.33 -23.35 8.64
N ASN A 17 -16.04 -22.24 8.43
CA ASN A 17 -16.89 -21.61 9.44
C ASN A 17 -18.09 -22.48 9.81
N GLY A 18 -18.61 -23.29 8.89
CA GLY A 18 -19.65 -24.30 9.18
C GLY A 18 -19.16 -25.46 10.06
N LEU A 19 -17.85 -25.69 10.11
CA LEU A 19 -17.21 -26.77 10.86
C LEU A 19 -16.59 -26.31 12.19
N VAL A 20 -16.34 -25.03 12.36
CA VAL A 20 -15.72 -24.42 13.55
C VAL A 20 -16.29 -23.01 13.77
N PRO A 21 -16.86 -22.68 14.93
CA PRO A 21 -17.25 -21.31 15.25
C PRO A 21 -15.98 -20.46 15.37
N ILE A 22 -15.71 -19.63 14.36
CA ILE A 22 -14.59 -18.68 14.34
C ILE A 22 -15.17 -17.28 14.45
N ASP A 23 -14.63 -16.48 15.36
CA ASP A 23 -14.92 -15.05 15.46
C ASP A 23 -14.39 -14.33 14.20
N THR A 24 -15.30 -13.99 13.29
CA THR A 24 -15.02 -13.47 11.95
C THR A 24 -14.52 -12.02 11.92
N LYS A 25 -14.25 -11.39 13.07
CA LYS A 25 -13.78 -10.00 13.16
C LYS A 25 -12.28 -9.82 12.94
N LYS A 26 -11.50 -10.90 12.88
CA LYS A 26 -10.08 -10.85 12.50
C LYS A 26 -9.88 -11.70 11.26
N GLY A 27 -9.50 -11.07 10.15
CA GLY A 27 -9.10 -11.76 8.93
C GLY A 27 -8.00 -12.80 9.23
N ILE A 28 -8.01 -13.92 8.50
CA ILE A 28 -6.97 -14.96 8.62
C ILE A 28 -5.67 -14.34 8.11
N GLU A 29 -4.82 -13.88 9.02
CA GLU A 29 -3.43 -13.51 8.71
C GLU A 29 -2.62 -14.80 8.58
N ILE A 30 -2.19 -15.11 7.37
CA ILE A 30 -1.15 -16.13 7.14
C ILE A 30 0.17 -15.47 7.47
N LYS A 31 0.62 -15.53 8.72
CA LYS A 31 2.00 -15.18 9.06
C LYS A 31 2.91 -16.30 8.55
N ALA A 32 3.78 -15.96 7.61
CA ALA A 32 4.98 -16.74 7.37
C ALA A 32 5.77 -16.75 8.67
N VAL A 33 5.91 -17.91 9.28
CA VAL A 33 6.75 -18.08 10.46
C VAL A 33 8.19 -18.13 9.94
N GLU A 34 8.89 -16.99 10.05
CA GLU A 34 10.35 -16.96 9.97
C GLU A 34 10.87 -17.68 11.21
N GLU A 35 11.23 -18.91 11.07
CA GLU A 35 12.18 -19.59 11.95
C GLU A 35 13.34 -20.12 11.11
N GLU A 36 14.54 -19.88 11.64
CA GLU A 36 15.85 -20.16 11.11
C GLU A 36 15.98 -21.49 10.36
N GLY A 37 16.78 -21.49 9.28
CA GLY A 37 16.99 -22.60 8.40
C GLY A 37 17.46 -23.87 9.14
N GLY A 38 16.58 -24.84 9.21
CA GLY A 38 16.91 -26.20 9.57
C GLY A 38 16.88 -27.07 8.32
N ASP A 39 17.98 -27.73 8.03
CA ASP A 39 18.12 -28.69 6.96
C ASP A 39 16.99 -29.75 7.03
N TYR A 40 16.36 -30.00 5.89
CA TYR A 40 15.34 -31.03 5.72
C TYR A 40 16.03 -32.41 5.52
N ASP A 41 16.59 -32.98 6.58
CA ASP A 41 16.99 -34.38 6.56
C ASP A 41 15.76 -35.24 6.84
N ILE A 42 15.35 -36.03 5.86
CA ILE A 42 14.38 -37.11 6.02
C ILE A 42 15.14 -38.28 6.64
N PRO A 43 14.80 -38.73 7.86
CA PRO A 43 15.49 -39.88 8.45
C PRO A 43 15.34 -41.12 7.58
N ASP A 44 16.43 -41.84 7.31
CA ASP A 44 16.49 -43.06 6.51
C ASP A 44 15.70 -44.26 7.15
N ASP A 45 15.27 -44.15 8.42
CA ASP A 45 14.56 -45.19 9.16
C ASP A 45 13.03 -45.01 9.21
N TRP A 46 12.48 -44.18 8.33
CA TRP A 46 11.06 -43.86 8.30
C TRP A 46 10.13 -45.08 8.08
N ASP A 47 10.56 -46.03 7.25
CA ASP A 47 9.76 -47.20 6.91
C ASP A 47 9.61 -48.22 8.05
N SER A 48 10.48 -48.16 9.08
CA SER A 48 10.45 -49.10 10.21
C SER A 48 9.51 -48.69 11.35
N LYS A 49 9.08 -47.40 11.39
CA LYS A 49 8.25 -46.88 12.49
C LYS A 49 6.75 -46.80 12.20
N CYS A 50 6.35 -47.07 10.97
CA CYS A 50 4.93 -47.05 10.59
C CYS A 50 4.17 -48.37 10.78
N GLY A 51 4.84 -49.43 11.27
CA GLY A 51 4.31 -50.79 11.30
C GLY A 51 3.91 -51.34 12.66
N GLU A 52 4.09 -50.66 13.78
CA GLU A 52 3.74 -51.23 15.09
C GLU A 52 2.50 -50.56 15.72
N THR A 53 1.33 -51.14 15.47
CA THR A 53 0.14 -50.97 16.30
C THR A 53 0.29 -51.89 17.53
N SER A 54 0.76 -51.36 18.66
CA SER A 54 0.63 -52.09 19.92
C SER A 54 -0.74 -51.82 20.57
N ASN A 55 -1.57 -52.83 20.56
CA ASN A 55 -2.71 -52.97 21.46
C ASN A 55 -2.21 -53.03 22.91
N ASN A 56 -2.54 -52.04 23.72
CA ASN A 56 -2.72 -52.23 25.15
C ASN A 56 -3.79 -51.29 25.68
N ALA A 57 -4.94 -51.86 25.97
CA ALA A 57 -5.98 -51.25 26.76
C ALA A 57 -5.61 -51.36 28.24
N SER A 58 -5.61 -50.29 28.98
CA SER A 58 -6.22 -50.19 30.31
C SER A 58 -5.98 -48.86 31.00
N SER A 59 -7.02 -48.42 31.68
CA SER A 59 -7.15 -47.54 32.85
C SER A 59 -7.26 -46.03 32.64
N ASP A 60 -8.47 -45.59 33.01
CA ASP A 60 -8.93 -44.28 33.43
C ASP A 60 -7.84 -43.29 33.89
N THR A 61 -7.74 -42.19 33.14
CA THR A 61 -7.47 -40.88 33.69
C THR A 61 -8.16 -39.84 32.81
N THR A 62 -9.14 -39.16 33.37
CA THR A 62 -9.74 -37.93 32.83
C THR A 62 -8.65 -36.88 32.58
N SER A 63 -8.13 -36.85 31.34
CA SER A 63 -7.23 -35.78 30.90
C SER A 63 -8.07 -34.53 30.65
N VAL A 64 -7.78 -33.50 31.40
CA VAL A 64 -8.19 -32.13 31.11
C VAL A 64 -7.62 -31.79 29.70
N TYR A 65 -8.46 -31.90 28.68
CA TYR A 65 -8.10 -31.48 27.32
C TYR A 65 -7.85 -29.98 27.34
N ASN A 66 -6.65 -29.58 26.98
CA ASN A 66 -6.19 -28.19 27.02
C ASN A 66 -6.79 -27.47 25.79
N GLU A 67 -7.84 -26.67 25.98
CA GLU A 67 -8.50 -25.88 24.91
C GLU A 67 -7.50 -25.07 24.06
N SER A 68 -6.35 -24.71 24.63
CA SER A 68 -5.28 -23.99 23.93
C SER A 68 -4.58 -24.83 22.87
N GLU A 69 -4.34 -26.11 23.10
CA GLU A 69 -3.71 -27.04 22.15
C GLU A 69 -4.65 -27.38 20.99
N GLU A 70 -5.94 -27.52 21.26
CA GLU A 70 -6.94 -27.81 20.23
C GLU A 70 -7.13 -26.62 19.29
N ASN A 71 -7.14 -25.41 19.79
CA ASN A 71 -7.20 -24.18 18.98
C ASN A 71 -5.94 -23.98 18.13
N ASP A 72 -4.77 -24.33 18.62
CA ASP A 72 -3.51 -24.26 17.87
C ASP A 72 -3.51 -25.27 16.70
N TRP A 73 -3.98 -26.50 16.93
CA TRP A 73 -4.10 -27.48 15.85
C TRP A 73 -5.15 -27.09 14.80
N LYS A 74 -6.27 -26.50 15.17
CA LYS A 74 -7.28 -26.00 14.23
C LYS A 74 -6.67 -24.94 13.29
N LYS A 75 -5.91 -24.00 13.84
CA LYS A 75 -5.19 -22.99 13.03
C LYS A 75 -4.17 -23.63 12.08
N LYS A 76 -3.39 -24.59 12.56
CA LYS A 76 -2.42 -25.33 11.75
C LYS A 76 -3.08 -26.12 10.62
N ILE A 77 -4.24 -26.75 10.86
CA ILE A 77 -5.01 -27.47 9.84
C ILE A 77 -5.46 -26.50 8.73
N ILE A 78 -6.02 -25.36 9.08
CA ILE A 78 -6.49 -24.36 8.10
C ILE A 78 -5.33 -23.87 7.22
N THR A 79 -4.21 -23.52 7.84
CA THR A 79 -3.01 -23.06 7.11
C THR A 79 -2.49 -24.14 6.18
N LEU A 80 -2.32 -25.37 6.67
CA LEU A 80 -1.82 -26.48 5.86
C LEU A 80 -2.78 -26.88 4.74
N TYR A 81 -4.08 -26.76 4.94
CA TYR A 81 -5.06 -26.99 3.90
C TYR A 81 -4.83 -26.09 2.68
N ALA A 82 -4.67 -24.78 2.91
CA ALA A 82 -4.35 -23.83 1.85
C ALA A 82 -3.01 -24.15 1.17
N LEU A 83 -1.95 -24.43 1.96
CA LEU A 83 -0.63 -24.76 1.41
C LEU A 83 -0.63 -26.04 0.56
N VAL A 84 -1.41 -27.05 0.95
CA VAL A 84 -1.58 -28.30 0.16
C VAL A 84 -2.25 -28.01 -1.18
N LEU A 85 -3.24 -27.12 -1.22
CA LEU A 85 -3.88 -26.72 -2.48
C LEU A 85 -2.93 -25.92 -3.37
N PHE A 86 -2.11 -25.02 -2.81
CA PHE A 86 -1.04 -24.34 -3.55
C PHE A 86 -0.05 -25.34 -4.14
N TYR A 87 0.43 -26.28 -3.34
CA TYR A 87 1.31 -27.32 -3.81
C TYR A 87 0.69 -28.14 -4.95
N SER A 88 -0.57 -28.56 -4.78
CA SER A 88 -1.28 -29.39 -5.79
C SER A 88 -1.46 -28.64 -7.13
N PHE A 89 -1.56 -27.31 -7.06
CA PHE A 89 -1.58 -26.47 -8.25
C PHE A 89 -0.19 -26.36 -8.92
N LEU A 90 0.87 -26.24 -8.15
CA LEU A 90 2.23 -25.96 -8.65
C LEU A 90 2.93 -27.23 -9.17
N THR A 91 2.70 -28.39 -8.54
CA THR A 91 3.33 -29.65 -8.95
C THR A 91 2.91 -30.09 -10.36
N ASP A 92 3.83 -30.70 -11.09
CA ASP A 92 3.53 -31.40 -12.35
C ASP A 92 3.13 -32.88 -12.10
N SER A 93 3.25 -33.37 -10.86
CA SER A 93 2.83 -34.71 -10.48
C SER A 93 1.31 -34.85 -10.50
N ASN A 94 0.83 -36.05 -10.85
CA ASN A 94 -0.61 -36.36 -10.89
C ASN A 94 -1.11 -36.68 -9.48
N VAL A 95 -1.36 -35.65 -8.66
CA VAL A 95 -1.86 -35.78 -7.29
C VAL A 95 -3.38 -35.66 -7.27
N LYS A 96 -4.06 -36.61 -6.62
CA LYS A 96 -5.53 -36.65 -6.48
C LYS A 96 -5.98 -36.68 -5.02
N SER A 97 -5.06 -36.85 -4.09
CA SER A 97 -5.32 -36.97 -2.66
C SER A 97 -4.17 -36.38 -1.85
N LEU A 98 -4.40 -36.17 -0.54
CA LEU A 98 -3.35 -35.78 0.41
C LEU A 98 -2.24 -36.85 0.47
N GLU A 99 -2.59 -38.13 0.31
CA GLU A 99 -1.63 -39.23 0.26
C GLU A 99 -0.70 -39.10 -0.95
N ASP A 100 -1.25 -38.79 -2.14
CA ASP A 100 -0.45 -38.56 -3.35
C ASP A 100 0.47 -37.36 -3.19
N VAL A 101 0.01 -36.31 -2.49
CA VAL A 101 0.83 -35.13 -2.18
C VAL A 101 2.02 -35.53 -1.30
N ILE A 102 1.79 -36.28 -0.21
CA ILE A 102 2.84 -36.76 0.67
C ILE A 102 3.83 -37.66 -0.11
N TYR A 103 3.31 -38.59 -0.90
CA TYR A 103 4.14 -39.48 -1.71
C TYR A 103 5.00 -38.70 -2.72
N SER A 104 4.42 -37.74 -3.43
CA SER A 104 5.12 -36.94 -4.44
C SER A 104 6.23 -36.09 -3.83
N ILE A 105 6.00 -35.48 -2.64
CA ILE A 105 7.02 -34.71 -1.94
C ILE A 105 8.16 -35.62 -1.48
N LYS A 106 7.84 -36.83 -0.96
CA LYS A 106 8.86 -37.78 -0.47
C LYS A 106 9.81 -38.23 -1.59
N ASN A 107 9.31 -38.46 -2.81
CA ASN A 107 10.01 -39.21 -3.84
C ASN A 107 10.57 -38.37 -5.00
N ASP A 108 10.40 -37.05 -5.00
CA ASP A 108 10.81 -36.19 -6.11
C ASP A 108 11.43 -34.87 -5.60
N GLU A 109 12.65 -34.58 -6.03
CA GLU A 109 13.39 -33.38 -5.57
C GLU A 109 12.73 -32.05 -6.03
N THR A 110 12.13 -32.03 -7.21
CA THR A 110 11.36 -30.85 -7.66
C THR A 110 10.17 -30.60 -6.76
N ASN A 111 9.48 -31.66 -6.37
CA ASN A 111 8.35 -31.57 -5.45
C ASN A 111 8.76 -31.19 -4.02
N LYS A 112 9.93 -31.62 -3.55
CA LYS A 112 10.52 -31.15 -2.27
C LYS A 112 10.79 -29.65 -2.33
N ARG A 113 11.39 -29.16 -3.44
CA ARG A 113 11.63 -27.73 -3.65
C ARG A 113 10.32 -26.95 -3.63
N ILE A 114 9.30 -27.38 -4.39
CA ILE A 114 7.98 -26.74 -4.42
C ILE A 114 7.37 -26.70 -3.01
N ALA A 115 7.40 -27.81 -2.28
CA ALA A 115 6.86 -27.91 -0.93
C ALA A 115 7.57 -26.92 0.03
N LYS A 116 8.91 -26.81 -0.08
CA LYS A 116 9.71 -25.85 0.70
C LYS A 116 9.32 -24.41 0.36
N HIS A 117 9.21 -24.06 -0.92
CA HIS A 117 8.84 -22.72 -1.38
C HIS A 117 7.40 -22.33 -0.99
N VAL A 118 6.49 -23.29 -0.96
CA VAL A 118 5.11 -23.11 -0.47
C VAL A 118 5.06 -22.95 1.06
N GLY A 119 6.11 -23.39 1.78
CA GLY A 119 6.16 -23.36 3.24
C GLY A 119 5.59 -24.61 3.92
N ILE A 120 5.47 -25.73 3.19
CA ILE A 120 5.03 -27.01 3.74
C ILE A 120 6.16 -27.66 4.54
N LYS A 121 5.99 -27.80 5.85
CA LYS A 121 6.85 -28.62 6.70
C LYS A 121 6.39 -30.07 6.61
N PHE A 122 7.15 -30.95 5.95
CA PHE A 122 6.76 -32.32 5.63
C PHE A 122 6.29 -33.13 6.85
N GLN A 123 7.01 -33.04 7.97
CA GLN A 123 6.61 -33.74 9.21
C GLN A 123 5.25 -33.29 9.75
N ILE A 124 4.91 -31.99 9.57
CA ILE A 124 3.60 -31.48 9.99
C ILE A 124 2.52 -31.99 9.04
N LEU A 125 2.82 -32.08 7.75
CA LEU A 125 1.89 -32.63 6.74
C LEU A 125 1.53 -34.10 7.06
N VAL A 126 2.53 -34.92 7.42
CA VAL A 126 2.32 -36.32 7.81
C VAL A 126 1.48 -36.41 9.11
N LYS A 127 1.76 -35.57 10.11
CA LYS A 127 0.95 -35.49 11.34
C LYS A 127 -0.48 -35.01 11.05
N LEU A 128 -0.66 -34.09 10.12
CA LEU A 128 -1.98 -33.65 9.67
C LEU A 128 -2.78 -34.85 9.12
N ARG A 129 -2.19 -35.65 8.23
CA ARG A 129 -2.83 -36.82 7.64
C ARG A 129 -3.36 -37.81 8.71
N GLN A 130 -2.64 -37.96 9.82
CA GLN A 130 -3.04 -38.85 10.93
C GLN A 130 -4.16 -38.27 11.81
N LYS A 131 -4.24 -36.93 11.91
CA LYS A 131 -5.16 -36.24 12.84
C LYS A 131 -6.37 -35.59 12.16
N ILE A 132 -6.36 -35.50 10.84
CA ILE A 132 -7.43 -34.84 10.08
C ILE A 132 -8.71 -35.65 10.14
N ASN A 133 -9.83 -34.99 10.37
CA ASN A 133 -11.16 -35.62 10.34
C ASN A 133 -11.42 -36.17 8.92
N PRO A 134 -12.01 -37.40 8.80
CA PRO A 134 -12.32 -38.01 7.51
C PRO A 134 -13.15 -37.14 6.56
N PHE A 135 -14.07 -36.35 7.09
CA PHE A 135 -14.88 -35.44 6.29
C PHE A 135 -14.05 -34.29 5.70
N ILE A 136 -13.18 -33.66 6.50
CA ILE A 136 -12.27 -32.62 6.03
C ILE A 136 -11.26 -33.19 5.04
N LEU A 137 -10.77 -34.43 5.28
CA LEU A 137 -9.87 -35.11 4.35
C LEU A 137 -10.56 -35.37 2.99
N SER A 138 -11.79 -35.86 2.98
CA SER A 138 -12.54 -36.09 1.76
C SER A 138 -12.75 -34.82 0.95
N ASN A 139 -13.04 -33.69 1.62
CA ASN A 139 -13.13 -32.38 0.97
C ASN A 139 -11.79 -31.90 0.39
N LEU A 140 -10.70 -32.10 1.14
CA LEU A 140 -9.36 -31.75 0.69
C LEU A 140 -8.98 -32.56 -0.57
N ASP A 141 -9.19 -33.89 -0.51
CA ASP A 141 -8.91 -34.78 -1.63
C ASP A 141 -9.74 -34.42 -2.88
N TYR A 142 -11.02 -34.11 -2.69
CA TYR A 142 -11.88 -33.63 -3.78
C TYR A 142 -11.34 -32.35 -4.42
N LYS A 143 -10.88 -31.38 -3.63
CA LYS A 143 -10.31 -30.13 -4.16
C LYS A 143 -8.96 -30.34 -4.84
N ILE A 144 -8.10 -31.23 -4.30
CA ILE A 144 -6.84 -31.63 -4.95
C ILE A 144 -7.14 -32.25 -6.32
N GLN A 145 -8.10 -33.16 -6.37
CA GLN A 145 -8.51 -33.82 -7.62
C GLN A 145 -9.06 -32.82 -8.64
N ASN A 146 -9.89 -31.85 -8.21
CA ASN A 146 -10.42 -30.82 -9.11
C ASN A 146 -9.32 -29.93 -9.67
N ILE A 147 -8.34 -29.51 -8.88
CA ILE A 147 -7.18 -28.75 -9.35
C ILE A 147 -6.40 -29.55 -10.39
N ASN A 148 -6.14 -30.82 -10.12
CA ASN A 148 -5.42 -31.71 -11.03
C ASN A 148 -6.17 -31.90 -12.36
N THR A 149 -7.48 -32.18 -12.29
CA THR A 149 -8.33 -32.32 -13.49
C THR A 149 -8.29 -31.04 -14.34
N LEU A 150 -8.46 -29.89 -13.70
CA LEU A 150 -8.43 -28.59 -14.38
C LEU A 150 -7.12 -28.32 -15.12
N LEU A 151 -5.99 -28.59 -14.48
CA LEU A 151 -4.66 -28.36 -15.05
C LEU A 151 -4.35 -29.33 -16.21
N ARG A 152 -5.02 -30.46 -16.29
CA ARG A 152 -4.85 -31.51 -17.30
C ARG A 152 -5.98 -31.56 -18.31
N ASP A 153 -6.92 -30.62 -18.23
CA ASP A 153 -8.03 -30.54 -19.18
C ASP A 153 -7.54 -30.11 -20.56
N GLU A 154 -7.42 -31.10 -21.47
CA GLU A 154 -6.96 -30.88 -22.84
C GLU A 154 -8.02 -30.15 -23.70
N SER A 155 -9.26 -30.07 -23.25
CA SER A 155 -10.30 -29.27 -23.92
C SER A 155 -10.10 -27.76 -23.76
N MET A 156 -9.36 -27.32 -22.75
CA MET A 156 -9.02 -25.93 -22.53
C MET A 156 -7.77 -25.50 -23.29
N THR A 157 -7.80 -24.31 -23.87
CA THR A 157 -6.61 -23.70 -24.45
C THR A 157 -5.55 -23.38 -23.38
N PRO A 158 -4.25 -23.27 -23.78
CA PRO A 158 -3.20 -22.83 -22.85
C PRO A 158 -3.54 -21.52 -22.10
N ILE A 159 -4.15 -20.57 -22.81
CA ILE A 159 -4.56 -19.28 -22.23
C ILE A 159 -5.64 -19.45 -21.16
N GLU A 160 -6.65 -20.29 -21.42
CA GLU A 160 -7.72 -20.56 -20.45
C GLU A 160 -7.19 -21.24 -19.18
N ARG A 161 -6.29 -22.22 -19.31
CA ARG A 161 -5.63 -22.86 -18.16
C ARG A 161 -4.78 -21.87 -17.37
N ALA A 162 -4.00 -21.03 -18.05
CA ALA A 162 -3.20 -19.99 -17.39
C ALA A 162 -4.08 -18.93 -16.71
N LYS A 163 -5.22 -18.57 -17.31
CA LYS A 163 -6.21 -17.66 -16.71
C LYS A 163 -6.71 -18.16 -15.36
N VAL A 164 -7.01 -19.46 -15.28
CA VAL A 164 -7.43 -20.07 -14.02
C VAL A 164 -6.32 -19.96 -12.97
N ALA A 165 -5.06 -20.12 -13.36
CA ALA A 165 -3.90 -19.98 -12.49
C ALA A 165 -3.78 -18.57 -11.93
N VAL A 166 -3.79 -17.58 -12.80
CA VAL A 166 -3.59 -16.16 -12.45
C VAL A 166 -4.72 -15.62 -11.55
N ASN A 167 -5.95 -16.12 -11.71
CA ASN A 167 -7.11 -15.61 -10.97
C ASN A 167 -7.41 -16.35 -9.65
N LYS A 168 -6.67 -17.43 -9.33
CA LYS A 168 -6.98 -18.31 -8.18
C LYS A 168 -6.62 -17.70 -6.83
N PHE A 169 -5.54 -16.99 -6.76
CA PHE A 169 -4.95 -16.56 -5.52
C PHE A 169 -4.78 -15.04 -5.53
N GLY A 170 -5.64 -14.33 -4.81
CA GLY A 170 -5.59 -12.86 -4.76
C GLY A 170 -4.42 -12.28 -3.96
N ARG A 171 -3.71 -13.13 -3.17
CA ARG A 171 -2.60 -12.71 -2.32
C ARG A 171 -1.67 -13.89 -2.03
N LEU A 172 -0.37 -13.71 -2.18
CA LEU A 172 0.63 -14.73 -1.85
C LEU A 172 1.16 -14.58 -0.42
N SER A 173 1.26 -13.34 0.06
CA SER A 173 1.66 -13.00 1.44
C SER A 173 1.02 -11.67 1.86
N ASP A 174 1.25 -11.24 3.10
CA ASP A 174 0.71 -9.97 3.61
C ASP A 174 1.24 -8.74 2.88
N SER A 175 2.45 -8.80 2.33
CA SER A 175 3.10 -7.73 1.57
C SER A 175 2.91 -7.85 0.05
N GLU A 176 2.51 -9.02 -0.46
CA GLU A 176 2.43 -9.31 -1.90
C GLU A 176 1.00 -9.28 -2.41
N ILE A 177 0.56 -8.10 -2.84
CA ILE A 177 -0.75 -7.91 -3.48
C ILE A 177 -0.63 -8.31 -4.94
N VAL A 178 -1.41 -9.33 -5.34
CA VAL A 178 -1.49 -9.80 -6.73
C VAL A 178 -2.28 -8.79 -7.56
N THR A 179 -1.81 -8.53 -8.77
CA THR A 179 -2.47 -7.61 -9.70
C THR A 179 -3.64 -8.32 -10.38
N PRO A 180 -4.89 -7.81 -10.27
CA PRO A 180 -6.01 -8.40 -10.99
C PRO A 180 -5.77 -8.43 -12.50
N GLU A 181 -6.16 -9.54 -13.16
CA GLU A 181 -5.98 -9.73 -14.60
C GLU A 181 -6.47 -8.52 -15.42
N VAL A 182 -7.70 -8.07 -15.18
CA VAL A 182 -8.30 -6.94 -15.89
C VAL A 182 -7.47 -5.67 -15.78
N PHE A 183 -6.84 -5.46 -14.64
CA PHE A 183 -6.00 -4.29 -14.42
C PHE A 183 -4.62 -4.43 -15.10
N ALA A 184 -4.00 -5.61 -15.02
CA ALA A 184 -2.78 -5.88 -15.78
C ALA A 184 -3.01 -5.72 -17.29
N ASP A 185 -4.14 -6.23 -17.81
CA ASP A 185 -4.56 -6.03 -19.19
C ASP A 185 -4.72 -4.55 -19.56
N THR A 186 -5.33 -3.77 -18.68
CA THR A 186 -5.48 -2.31 -18.87
C THR A 186 -4.12 -1.63 -19.03
N VAL A 187 -3.19 -1.88 -18.12
CA VAL A 187 -1.83 -1.30 -18.17
C VAL A 187 -1.09 -1.75 -19.45
N VAL A 188 -1.11 -3.04 -19.74
CA VAL A 188 -0.43 -3.63 -20.90
C VAL A 188 -1.04 -3.14 -22.21
N SER A 189 -2.37 -2.93 -22.27
CA SER A 189 -3.05 -2.46 -23.49
C SER A 189 -2.55 -1.10 -23.98
N GLU A 190 -2.10 -0.24 -23.06
CA GLU A 190 -1.65 1.13 -23.35
C GLU A 190 -0.16 1.21 -23.80
N ILE A 191 0.57 0.09 -23.75
CA ILE A 191 1.98 0.02 -24.15
C ILE A 191 2.07 -0.53 -25.55
N ASP A 192 2.70 0.20 -26.47
CA ASP A 192 3.02 -0.33 -27.79
C ASP A 192 4.37 -1.08 -27.76
N PHE A 193 4.32 -2.40 -27.76
CA PHE A 193 5.50 -3.28 -27.78
C PHE A 193 6.10 -3.50 -29.17
N ASN A 194 5.55 -2.86 -30.20
CA ASN A 194 5.99 -3.04 -31.59
C ASN A 194 7.02 -1.99 -32.01
N VAL A 195 7.18 -0.91 -31.27
CA VAL A 195 8.15 0.16 -31.56
C VAL A 195 9.57 -0.40 -31.69
N ASN A 196 9.84 -1.51 -30.99
CA ASN A 196 11.02 -2.36 -31.17
C ASN A 196 10.71 -3.77 -30.67
N SER A 197 11.13 -4.80 -31.38
CA SER A 197 10.98 -6.19 -30.96
C SER A 197 11.82 -6.57 -29.72
N GLY A 198 12.09 -5.59 -28.84
CA GLY A 198 12.93 -5.71 -27.66
C GLY A 198 12.35 -6.64 -26.59
N LYS A 199 13.23 -7.10 -25.69
CA LYS A 199 12.87 -7.88 -24.51
C LYS A 199 11.97 -7.08 -23.58
N ILE A 200 11.08 -7.76 -22.89
CA ILE A 200 10.11 -7.20 -21.97
C ILE A 200 10.37 -7.82 -20.59
N LEU A 201 10.57 -7.01 -19.58
CA LEU A 201 10.83 -7.44 -18.21
C LEU A 201 9.62 -7.13 -17.31
N ASP A 202 9.04 -8.17 -16.69
CA ASP A 202 8.22 -8.05 -15.51
C ASP A 202 9.16 -8.02 -14.28
N ILE A 203 9.35 -6.82 -13.69
CA ILE A 203 10.35 -6.58 -12.66
C ILE A 203 9.96 -7.15 -11.28
N ALA A 204 8.71 -7.53 -11.09
CA ALA A 204 8.18 -7.99 -9.80
C ALA A 204 7.01 -8.96 -9.97
N SER A 205 7.28 -10.07 -10.64
CA SER A 205 6.29 -11.12 -10.92
C SER A 205 5.88 -11.83 -9.63
N LYS A 206 4.57 -12.00 -9.44
CA LYS A 206 3.97 -12.75 -8.33
C LYS A 206 3.33 -14.03 -8.83
N GLN A 207 2.39 -13.90 -9.78
CA GLN A 207 1.71 -15.00 -10.44
C GLN A 207 1.82 -14.91 -11.98
N ALA A 208 2.85 -14.23 -12.48
CA ALA A 208 3.05 -13.92 -13.90
C ALA A 208 1.91 -13.09 -14.52
N GLU A 209 1.25 -12.23 -13.78
CA GLU A 209 0.08 -11.45 -14.21
C GLU A 209 0.39 -10.60 -15.44
N PHE A 210 1.52 -9.88 -15.40
CA PHE A 210 1.96 -9.06 -16.53
C PHE A 210 2.45 -9.92 -17.70
N ALA A 211 3.20 -10.99 -17.43
CA ALA A 211 3.63 -11.93 -18.48
C ALA A 211 2.44 -12.54 -19.21
N TYR A 212 1.40 -12.95 -18.48
CA TYR A 212 0.15 -13.45 -19.03
C TYR A 212 -0.57 -12.42 -19.90
N SER A 213 -0.71 -11.18 -19.42
CA SER A 213 -1.36 -10.09 -20.16
C SER A 213 -0.58 -9.71 -21.43
N ILE A 214 0.76 -9.71 -21.35
CA ILE A 214 1.62 -9.45 -22.51
C ILE A 214 1.46 -10.57 -23.54
N PHE A 215 1.45 -11.83 -23.10
CA PHE A 215 1.24 -12.97 -24.00
C PHE A 215 -0.13 -12.92 -24.69
N LYS A 216 -1.20 -12.56 -23.98
CA LYS A 216 -2.52 -12.34 -24.58
C LYS A 216 -2.49 -11.30 -25.70
N LYS A 217 -1.71 -10.23 -25.50
CA LYS A 217 -1.60 -9.13 -26.46
C LYS A 217 -0.74 -9.46 -27.67
N LEU A 218 0.39 -10.16 -27.48
CA LEU A 218 1.42 -10.37 -28.51
C LEU A 218 1.41 -11.78 -29.12
N GLY A 219 0.77 -12.74 -28.46
CA GLY A 219 0.72 -14.14 -28.91
C GLY A 219 2.04 -14.88 -28.71
N GLU A 220 2.12 -16.07 -29.34
CA GLU A 220 3.24 -17.01 -29.21
C GLU A 220 4.59 -16.44 -29.67
N SER A 221 4.59 -15.49 -30.61
CA SER A 221 5.82 -14.82 -31.08
C SER A 221 6.57 -14.06 -29.97
N SER A 222 5.93 -13.81 -28.82
CA SER A 222 6.52 -13.14 -27.68
C SER A 222 7.21 -14.07 -26.69
N SER A 223 7.13 -15.40 -26.86
CA SER A 223 7.56 -16.37 -25.84
C SER A 223 9.03 -16.25 -25.42
N ASN A 224 9.93 -15.84 -26.33
CA ASN A 224 11.34 -15.61 -26.04
C ASN A 224 11.66 -14.16 -25.65
N ARG A 225 10.66 -13.27 -25.62
CA ARG A 225 10.84 -11.85 -25.30
C ARG A 225 10.46 -11.50 -23.87
N ILE A 226 9.61 -12.31 -23.23
CA ILE A 226 9.07 -12.04 -21.90
C ILE A 226 10.02 -12.63 -20.86
N TYR A 227 10.45 -11.79 -19.93
CA TYR A 227 11.32 -12.11 -18.80
C TYR A 227 10.62 -11.74 -17.49
N SER A 228 10.85 -12.49 -16.41
CA SER A 228 10.26 -12.21 -15.11
C SER A 228 11.27 -12.34 -13.97
N ILE A 229 11.25 -11.35 -13.06
CA ILE A 229 11.93 -11.44 -11.76
C ILE A 229 10.86 -11.72 -10.71
N PRO A 230 10.83 -12.91 -10.10
CA PRO A 230 9.87 -13.24 -9.05
C PRO A 230 10.10 -12.42 -7.78
N THR A 231 9.04 -12.15 -7.00
CA THR A 231 9.15 -11.44 -5.72
C THR A 231 9.60 -12.35 -4.57
N SER A 232 9.38 -13.66 -4.70
CA SER A 232 9.67 -14.66 -3.66
C SER A 232 9.85 -16.05 -4.28
N PRO A 233 10.38 -17.02 -3.51
CA PRO A 233 10.44 -18.42 -3.96
C PRO A 233 9.07 -18.99 -4.37
N LEU A 234 8.00 -18.62 -3.66
CA LEU A 234 6.64 -19.02 -4.02
C LEU A 234 6.20 -18.37 -5.34
N ALA A 235 6.47 -17.09 -5.52
CA ALA A 235 6.20 -16.37 -6.77
C ALA A 235 6.98 -16.98 -7.96
N TYR A 236 8.21 -17.46 -7.73
CA TYR A 236 8.98 -18.20 -8.72
C TYR A 236 8.23 -19.45 -9.22
N GLU A 237 7.72 -20.28 -8.31
CA GLU A 237 7.00 -21.50 -8.68
C GLU A 237 5.69 -21.18 -9.43
N PHE A 238 4.97 -20.13 -9.02
CA PHE A 238 3.78 -19.68 -9.77
C PHE A 238 4.13 -19.19 -11.17
N THR A 239 5.16 -18.33 -11.27
CA THR A 239 5.61 -17.79 -12.55
C THR A 239 6.04 -18.93 -13.48
N LEU A 240 6.81 -19.89 -12.96
CA LEU A 240 7.24 -21.07 -13.70
C LEU A 240 6.05 -21.91 -14.20
N LYS A 241 5.02 -22.11 -13.35
CA LYS A 241 3.82 -22.85 -13.74
C LYS A 241 3.06 -22.15 -14.86
N VAL A 242 2.87 -20.84 -14.78
CA VAL A 242 2.18 -20.06 -15.81
C VAL A 242 2.99 -20.07 -17.13
N TYR A 243 4.32 -19.92 -17.05
CA TYR A 243 5.19 -20.00 -18.23
C TYR A 243 5.06 -21.36 -18.94
N LYS A 244 5.06 -22.45 -18.18
CA LYS A 244 4.85 -23.81 -18.75
C LYS A 244 3.47 -23.94 -19.42
N LEU A 245 2.41 -23.42 -18.79
CA LEU A 245 1.06 -23.46 -19.34
C LEU A 245 0.93 -22.66 -20.65
N LEU A 246 1.67 -21.56 -20.78
CA LEU A 246 1.67 -20.70 -21.96
C LEU A 246 2.73 -21.04 -23.01
N ASN A 247 3.54 -22.09 -22.78
CA ASN A 247 4.72 -22.42 -23.60
C ASN A 247 5.70 -21.24 -23.73
N LEU A 248 5.86 -20.43 -22.69
CA LEU A 248 6.89 -19.40 -22.60
C LEU A 248 8.24 -20.03 -22.28
N ASN A 249 9.32 -19.37 -22.69
CA ASN A 249 10.68 -19.83 -22.36
C ASN A 249 10.95 -19.68 -20.85
N THR A 250 11.03 -20.80 -20.15
CA THR A 250 11.25 -20.84 -18.69
C THR A 250 12.63 -20.34 -18.26
N ASP A 251 13.63 -20.35 -19.16
CA ASP A 251 14.97 -19.81 -18.90
C ASP A 251 14.96 -18.27 -18.76
N ASN A 252 13.86 -17.63 -19.13
CA ASN A 252 13.65 -16.21 -18.96
C ASN A 252 13.13 -15.82 -17.54
N ILE A 253 12.97 -16.78 -16.63
CA ILE A 253 12.64 -16.52 -15.23
C ILE A 253 13.94 -16.50 -14.43
N PHE A 254 14.21 -15.38 -13.76
CA PHE A 254 15.39 -15.27 -12.91
C PHE A 254 15.20 -16.13 -11.64
N ALA A 255 16.08 -17.13 -11.49
CA ALA A 255 16.03 -18.09 -10.38
C ALA A 255 17.04 -17.77 -9.25
N ASP A 256 18.14 -17.07 -9.61
CA ASP A 256 19.26 -16.82 -8.70
C ASP A 256 19.05 -15.65 -7.74
N PHE A 257 18.05 -14.80 -8.01
CA PHE A 257 17.69 -13.65 -7.22
C PHE A 257 16.20 -13.31 -7.39
N ASN A 258 15.66 -12.56 -6.46
CA ASN A 258 14.28 -12.06 -6.47
C ASN A 258 14.22 -10.52 -6.57
N SER A 259 13.01 -9.97 -6.69
CA SER A 259 12.83 -8.52 -6.84
C SER A 259 13.39 -7.71 -5.65
N TYR A 260 13.32 -8.22 -4.43
CA TYR A 260 13.87 -7.53 -3.25
C TYR A 260 15.40 -7.45 -3.28
N ASP A 261 16.08 -8.39 -3.93
CA ASP A 261 17.53 -8.37 -4.09
C ASP A 261 18.01 -7.18 -4.93
N LEU A 262 17.14 -6.63 -5.80
CA LEU A 262 17.42 -5.40 -6.54
C LEU A 262 17.58 -4.17 -5.62
N VAL A 263 17.03 -4.23 -4.41
CA VAL A 263 17.06 -3.13 -3.45
C VAL A 263 18.03 -3.42 -2.29
N TYR A 264 18.02 -4.64 -1.78
CA TYR A 264 18.67 -4.98 -0.51
C TYR A 264 19.94 -5.81 -0.63
N SER A 265 20.17 -6.53 -1.74
CA SER A 265 21.37 -7.36 -1.90
C SER A 265 22.65 -6.52 -1.88
N GLU A 266 23.71 -7.03 -1.27
CA GLU A 266 25.05 -6.46 -1.36
C GLU A 266 25.55 -6.41 -2.81
N ASN A 267 25.08 -7.32 -3.66
CA ASN A 267 25.42 -7.42 -5.08
C ASN A 267 24.43 -6.68 -6.02
N LYS A 268 23.54 -5.85 -5.48
CA LYS A 268 22.46 -5.19 -6.27
C LYS A 268 22.97 -4.44 -7.50
N GLU A 269 24.08 -3.72 -7.38
CA GLU A 269 24.63 -2.97 -8.52
C GLU A 269 25.09 -3.92 -9.65
N THR A 270 25.69 -5.05 -9.31
CA THR A 270 26.07 -6.09 -10.29
C THR A 270 24.84 -6.69 -10.97
N ILE A 271 23.79 -6.98 -10.21
CA ILE A 271 22.52 -7.49 -10.77
C ILE A 271 21.91 -6.47 -11.73
N ILE A 272 21.84 -5.19 -11.33
CA ILE A 272 21.28 -4.12 -12.16
C ILE A 272 22.12 -3.92 -13.44
N ASP A 273 23.46 -3.97 -13.36
CA ASP A 273 24.31 -3.85 -14.54
C ASP A 273 24.17 -5.04 -15.49
N ASN A 274 24.00 -6.25 -14.97
CA ASN A 274 23.67 -7.41 -15.78
C ASN A 274 22.34 -7.24 -16.50
N LEU A 275 21.31 -6.75 -15.80
CA LEU A 275 20.00 -6.47 -16.40
C LEU A 275 20.10 -5.40 -17.51
N LYS A 276 20.87 -4.32 -17.32
CA LYS A 276 21.12 -3.32 -18.36
C LYS A 276 21.75 -3.92 -19.61
N ASN A 277 22.73 -4.81 -19.43
CA ASN A 277 23.42 -5.47 -20.54
C ASN A 277 22.52 -6.42 -21.34
N MET A 278 21.38 -6.84 -20.78
CA MET A 278 20.39 -7.66 -21.48
C MET A 278 19.55 -6.88 -22.48
N ASN A 279 19.62 -5.55 -22.51
CA ASN A 279 18.94 -4.66 -23.45
C ASN A 279 17.41 -4.80 -23.44
N PHE A 280 16.79 -4.61 -22.27
CA PHE A 280 15.33 -4.58 -22.18
C PHE A 280 14.77 -3.33 -22.85
N GLY A 281 13.86 -3.52 -23.82
CA GLY A 281 13.11 -2.42 -24.43
C GLY A 281 12.04 -1.90 -23.48
N TYR A 282 11.45 -2.78 -22.71
CA TYR A 282 10.29 -2.49 -21.87
C TYR A 282 10.47 -3.08 -20.48
N VAL A 283 10.04 -2.33 -19.46
CA VAL A 283 9.95 -2.81 -18.07
C VAL A 283 8.55 -2.52 -17.55
N VAL A 284 7.88 -3.54 -17.06
CA VAL A 284 6.53 -3.45 -16.50
C VAL A 284 6.48 -4.14 -15.14
N GLY A 285 5.42 -3.92 -14.38
CA GLY A 285 5.18 -4.67 -13.15
C GLY A 285 4.42 -3.89 -12.08
N ASN A 286 4.16 -4.59 -10.98
CA ASN A 286 3.60 -4.04 -9.76
C ASN A 286 4.58 -4.36 -8.60
N PRO A 287 5.61 -3.54 -8.37
CA PRO A 287 6.66 -3.83 -7.39
C PRO A 287 6.12 -3.74 -5.95
N PRO A 288 6.85 -4.31 -4.98
CA PRO A 288 6.56 -4.11 -3.57
C PRO A 288 6.51 -2.63 -3.20
N TYR A 289 5.51 -2.24 -2.39
CA TYR A 289 5.33 -0.83 -2.04
C TYR A 289 6.12 -0.39 -0.82
N GLN A 290 6.38 -1.32 0.08
CA GLN A 290 6.99 -1.08 1.39
C GLN A 290 8.00 -2.18 1.70
N ASP A 291 8.90 -1.90 2.64
CA ASP A 291 9.88 -2.84 3.16
C ASP A 291 9.22 -4.09 3.77
N GLN A 292 9.92 -5.24 3.75
CA GLN A 292 9.41 -6.53 4.24
C GLN A 292 9.16 -6.59 5.75
N GLY A 293 9.65 -5.62 6.53
CA GLY A 293 9.50 -5.59 7.99
C GLY A 293 8.14 -5.15 8.53
N GLY A 294 7.15 -4.90 7.66
CA GLY A 294 5.93 -4.19 8.01
C GLY A 294 4.79 -5.04 8.52
N ALA A 295 4.78 -5.40 9.77
CA ALA A 295 3.57 -5.83 10.49
C ALA A 295 2.64 -4.63 10.82
N GLY A 296 2.42 -3.70 9.86
CA GLY A 296 1.54 -2.53 10.06
C GLY A 296 2.08 -1.47 11.02
N GLY A 297 3.38 -1.40 11.21
CA GLY A 297 4.03 -0.39 12.04
C GLY A 297 4.11 0.98 11.36
N ASN A 298 4.14 2.06 12.14
CA ASN A 298 4.24 3.44 11.65
C ASN A 298 5.56 3.77 10.90
N ASN A 299 6.45 2.81 10.71
CA ASN A 299 7.82 3.01 10.18
C ASN A 299 8.09 2.35 8.82
N ASP A 300 7.08 1.82 8.14
CA ASP A 300 7.28 1.16 6.84
C ASP A 300 7.77 2.16 5.79
N ALA A 301 9.04 2.06 5.44
CA ALA A 301 9.64 2.90 4.42
C ALA A 301 9.11 2.50 3.03
N PRO A 302 8.76 3.47 2.16
CA PRO A 302 8.44 3.17 0.79
C PRO A 302 9.69 2.68 0.06
N ILE A 303 9.54 1.66 -0.79
CA ILE A 303 10.62 1.12 -1.64
C ILE A 303 10.27 1.13 -3.12
N TYR A 304 9.02 1.41 -3.49
CA TYR A 304 8.57 1.41 -4.90
C TYR A 304 9.33 2.42 -5.77
N GLN A 305 9.83 3.53 -5.21
CA GLN A 305 10.65 4.52 -5.94
C GLN A 305 11.98 3.92 -6.40
N GLU A 306 12.59 3.02 -5.61
CA GLU A 306 13.80 2.31 -6.01
C GLU A 306 13.55 1.46 -7.25
N PHE A 307 12.42 0.74 -7.29
CA PHE A 307 12.02 -0.03 -8.47
C PHE A 307 11.78 0.84 -9.70
N CYS A 308 11.22 2.05 -9.52
CA CYS A 308 11.05 2.99 -10.63
C CYS A 308 12.39 3.47 -11.17
N ASP A 309 13.34 3.77 -10.29
CA ASP A 309 14.71 4.19 -10.67
C ASP A 309 15.46 3.04 -11.37
N ILE A 310 15.30 1.81 -10.89
CA ILE A 310 15.88 0.60 -11.52
C ILE A 310 15.24 0.37 -12.88
N ALA A 311 13.92 0.44 -12.99
CA ALA A 311 13.22 0.32 -14.24
C ALA A 311 13.71 1.33 -15.28
N ASP A 312 13.93 2.58 -14.86
CA ASP A 312 14.50 3.62 -15.72
C ASP A 312 15.95 3.33 -16.14
N LYS A 313 16.77 2.77 -15.25
CA LYS A 313 18.15 2.40 -15.57
C LYS A 313 18.24 1.24 -16.56
N VAL A 314 17.32 0.28 -16.43
CA VAL A 314 17.36 -1.00 -17.16
C VAL A 314 16.67 -0.92 -18.52
N THR A 315 15.59 -0.14 -18.64
CA THR A 315 14.84 -0.04 -19.90
C THR A 315 15.46 0.92 -20.92
N HIS A 316 15.30 0.62 -22.19
CA HIS A 316 15.71 1.50 -23.29
C HIS A 316 14.57 2.37 -23.86
N TYR A 317 13.32 1.95 -23.73
CA TYR A 317 12.17 2.63 -24.33
C TYR A 317 11.11 3.02 -23.29
N ILE A 318 10.39 2.05 -22.74
CA ILE A 318 9.21 2.30 -21.92
C ILE A 318 9.32 1.59 -20.57
N SER A 319 9.14 2.34 -19.49
CA SER A 319 8.84 1.79 -18.16
C SER A 319 7.39 2.11 -17.77
N SER A 320 6.71 1.12 -17.18
CA SER A 320 5.34 1.26 -16.69
C SER A 320 5.14 0.41 -15.45
N LEU A 321 5.07 1.05 -14.30
CA LEU A 321 4.89 0.38 -13.02
C LEU A 321 3.62 0.86 -12.33
N VAL A 322 2.98 -0.08 -11.62
CA VAL A 322 1.88 0.22 -10.71
C VAL A 322 2.45 0.52 -9.33
N ILE A 323 2.21 1.72 -8.82
CA ILE A 323 2.81 2.20 -7.57
C ILE A 323 1.80 2.96 -6.70
N LYS A 324 2.14 3.17 -5.42
CA LYS A 324 1.34 4.04 -4.55
C LYS A 324 1.37 5.49 -5.05
N ALA A 325 0.23 6.17 -4.97
CA ALA A 325 0.11 7.58 -5.35
C ALA A 325 0.58 8.57 -4.25
N GLY A 326 1.19 8.06 -3.18
CA GLY A 326 1.66 8.87 -2.05
C GLY A 326 2.82 9.84 -2.36
N TRP A 327 3.53 9.64 -3.47
CA TRP A 327 4.64 10.49 -3.88
C TRP A 327 4.19 11.87 -4.42
N PHE A 328 2.91 12.06 -4.70
CA PHE A 328 2.38 13.30 -5.29
C PHE A 328 2.52 14.51 -4.37
N SER A 329 2.40 14.31 -3.07
CA SER A 329 2.37 15.40 -2.08
C SER A 329 3.63 15.47 -1.22
N VAL A 330 3.73 16.52 -0.43
CA VAL A 330 4.75 16.66 0.61
C VAL A 330 4.53 15.61 1.71
N GLY A 331 5.61 15.04 2.17
CA GLY A 331 5.64 13.99 3.16
C GLY A 331 6.71 12.98 2.78
N ARG A 332 7.50 12.51 3.76
CA ARG A 332 8.65 11.64 3.49
C ARG A 332 9.58 12.19 2.38
N ASP A 333 9.76 13.52 2.31
CA ASP A 333 10.54 14.20 1.27
C ASP A 333 12.00 13.70 1.21
N ASN A 334 12.55 13.23 2.34
CA ASN A 334 13.85 12.58 2.44
C ASN A 334 13.93 11.27 1.62
N LEU A 335 12.80 10.60 1.37
CA LEU A 335 12.74 9.34 0.63
C LEU A 335 12.13 9.52 -0.77
N LEU A 336 11.11 10.36 -0.91
CA LEU A 336 10.32 10.48 -2.13
C LEU A 336 10.56 11.79 -2.89
N GLY A 337 11.27 12.77 -2.31
CA GLY A 337 11.43 14.09 -2.90
C GLY A 337 12.19 14.06 -4.23
N ALA A 338 13.32 13.36 -4.29
CA ALA A 338 14.11 13.22 -5.51
C ALA A 338 13.33 12.47 -6.60
N PHE A 339 12.68 11.37 -6.24
CA PHE A 339 11.82 10.61 -7.14
C PHE A 339 10.68 11.47 -7.71
N ARG A 340 9.96 12.19 -6.83
CA ARG A 340 8.89 13.12 -7.25
C ARG A 340 9.40 14.15 -8.24
N THR A 341 10.51 14.81 -7.94
CA THR A 341 11.12 15.79 -8.84
C THR A 341 11.44 15.17 -10.20
N SER A 342 12.07 13.99 -10.22
CA SER A 342 12.37 13.27 -11.46
C SER A 342 11.10 12.99 -12.27
N MET A 343 10.06 12.46 -11.65
CA MET A 343 8.80 12.14 -12.32
C MET A 343 8.12 13.41 -12.91
N LEU A 344 8.10 14.50 -12.16
CA LEU A 344 7.44 15.75 -12.57
C LEU A 344 8.20 16.51 -13.65
N THR A 345 9.54 16.47 -13.62
CA THR A 345 10.37 17.35 -14.49
C THR A 345 10.99 16.63 -15.68
N SER A 346 10.97 15.29 -15.74
CA SER A 346 11.61 14.52 -16.82
C SER A 346 11.07 14.83 -18.22
N GLY A 347 9.81 15.25 -18.32
CA GLY A 347 9.12 15.41 -19.61
C GLY A 347 8.88 14.08 -20.37
N GLN A 348 9.22 12.95 -19.76
CA GLN A 348 9.11 11.61 -20.35
C GLN A 348 7.85 10.86 -19.92
N VAL A 349 7.13 11.31 -18.88
CA VAL A 349 5.87 10.71 -18.46
C VAL A 349 4.79 11.06 -19.46
N ARG A 350 4.56 10.16 -20.41
CA ARG A 350 3.55 10.33 -21.47
C ARG A 350 2.14 10.19 -20.92
N ARG A 351 1.94 9.26 -19.98
CA ARG A 351 0.65 8.97 -19.38
C ARG A 351 0.80 8.71 -17.88
N LEU A 352 -0.17 9.22 -17.12
CA LEU A 352 -0.28 8.99 -15.68
C LEU A 352 -1.75 8.76 -15.34
N VAL A 353 -2.07 7.58 -14.80
CA VAL A 353 -3.43 7.21 -14.41
C VAL A 353 -3.48 6.98 -12.91
N VAL A 354 -4.42 7.63 -12.25
CA VAL A 354 -4.54 7.68 -10.78
C VAL A 354 -5.89 7.13 -10.35
N TYR A 355 -5.88 6.23 -9.38
CA TYR A 355 -7.05 5.74 -8.66
C TYR A 355 -6.96 6.23 -7.21
N THR A 356 -7.84 7.13 -6.83
CA THR A 356 -7.83 7.70 -5.46
C THR A 356 -8.29 6.67 -4.44
N ASN A 357 -9.16 5.75 -4.84
CA ASN A 357 -9.59 4.60 -4.06
C ASN A 357 -8.99 3.32 -4.63
N SER A 358 -8.07 2.71 -3.90
CA SER A 358 -7.42 1.46 -4.33
C SER A 358 -8.36 0.25 -4.39
N SER A 359 -9.49 0.29 -3.68
CA SER A 359 -10.46 -0.82 -3.67
C SER A 359 -11.20 -0.97 -5.02
N GLU A 360 -11.16 0.05 -5.88
CA GLU A 360 -11.65 -0.06 -7.27
C GLU A 360 -10.83 -1.07 -8.10
N ILE A 361 -9.58 -1.31 -7.69
CA ILE A 361 -8.65 -2.24 -8.34
C ILE A 361 -8.39 -3.47 -7.47
N PHE A 362 -8.08 -3.26 -6.18
CA PHE A 362 -7.71 -4.30 -5.23
C PHE A 362 -8.83 -4.46 -4.19
N SER A 363 -9.82 -5.29 -4.48
CA SER A 363 -11.08 -5.42 -3.72
C SER A 363 -10.90 -5.74 -2.22
N ASN A 364 -9.75 -6.30 -1.82
CA ASN A 364 -9.50 -6.75 -0.44
C ASN A 364 -8.37 -5.98 0.27
N VAL A 365 -7.87 -4.88 -0.32
CA VAL A 365 -6.72 -4.14 0.23
C VAL A 365 -6.97 -2.65 0.16
N GLU A 366 -7.02 -1.99 1.31
CA GLU A 366 -7.03 -0.54 1.40
C GLU A 366 -5.59 0.01 1.37
N ILE A 367 -5.25 0.73 0.29
CA ILE A 367 -3.97 1.42 0.15
C ILE A 367 -4.21 2.92 0.35
N LYS A 368 -3.89 3.41 1.54
CA LYS A 368 -4.07 4.82 1.88
C LYS A 368 -3.35 5.72 0.88
N GLY A 369 -4.09 6.69 0.35
CA GLY A 369 -3.60 7.64 -0.64
C GLY A 369 -3.76 7.17 -2.08
N GLY A 370 -4.30 5.97 -2.32
CA GLY A 370 -4.56 5.44 -3.66
C GLY A 370 -3.33 4.88 -4.35
N ILE A 371 -3.54 4.47 -5.60
CA ILE A 371 -2.53 3.93 -6.49
C ILE A 371 -2.48 4.69 -7.80
N CYS A 372 -1.39 4.56 -8.52
CA CYS A 372 -1.28 5.03 -9.89
C CYS A 372 -0.42 4.06 -10.72
N TYR A 373 -0.58 4.13 -12.04
CA TYR A 373 0.43 3.63 -12.96
C TYR A 373 0.81 4.74 -13.94
N TYR A 374 2.00 4.63 -14.45
CA TYR A 374 2.54 5.59 -15.42
C TYR A 374 3.09 4.87 -16.64
N ILE A 375 3.16 5.59 -17.77
CA ILE A 375 3.94 5.19 -18.93
C ILE A 375 5.01 6.26 -19.13
N LYS A 376 6.24 5.91 -18.81
CA LYS A 376 7.42 6.73 -19.03
C LYS A 376 8.14 6.24 -20.29
N ASP A 377 8.21 7.10 -21.29
CA ASP A 377 8.76 6.81 -22.61
C ASP A 377 10.00 7.69 -22.85
N LYS A 378 11.16 7.07 -22.94
CA LYS A 378 12.44 7.78 -23.13
C LYS A 378 12.54 8.51 -24.48
N THR A 379 11.73 8.14 -25.43
CA THR A 379 11.65 8.79 -26.75
C THR A 379 10.68 9.96 -26.76
N TYR A 380 9.82 10.06 -25.73
CA TYR A 380 8.82 11.11 -25.61
C TYR A 380 9.46 12.46 -25.29
N LYS A 381 9.18 13.45 -26.12
CA LYS A 381 9.77 14.79 -25.99
C LYS A 381 8.73 15.89 -25.73
N ARG A 382 7.45 15.52 -25.66
CA ARG A 382 6.38 16.46 -25.34
C ARG A 382 6.28 16.56 -23.82
N LYS A 383 6.30 17.77 -23.26
CA LYS A 383 6.18 17.97 -21.80
C LYS A 383 4.76 17.70 -21.26
N VAL A 384 3.80 17.50 -22.15
CA VAL A 384 2.38 17.32 -21.81
C VAL A 384 2.11 15.86 -21.53
N CYS A 385 1.59 15.55 -20.35
CA CYS A 385 1.16 14.21 -19.92
C CYS A 385 -0.33 14.05 -20.14
N GLU A 386 -0.75 12.90 -20.68
CA GLU A 386 -2.14 12.44 -20.64
C GLU A 386 -2.46 11.96 -19.23
N TYR A 387 -3.08 12.83 -18.46
CA TYR A 387 -3.42 12.58 -17.07
C TYR A 387 -4.86 12.11 -16.95
N THR A 388 -5.07 11.00 -16.26
CA THR A 388 -6.41 10.47 -15.96
C THR A 388 -6.53 10.21 -14.46
N ILE A 389 -7.63 10.64 -13.87
CA ILE A 389 -7.96 10.37 -12.47
C ILE A 389 -9.32 9.68 -12.37
N PHE A 390 -9.36 8.62 -11.57
CA PHE A 390 -10.58 7.95 -11.12
C PHE A 390 -10.83 8.35 -9.66
N LYS A 391 -11.98 8.98 -9.42
CA LYS A 391 -12.39 9.45 -8.10
C LYS A 391 -13.91 9.35 -7.96
N ASP A 392 -14.38 8.74 -6.87
CA ASP A 392 -15.80 8.59 -6.55
C ASP A 392 -16.63 7.98 -7.72
N GLY A 393 -16.07 6.97 -8.39
CA GLY A 393 -16.68 6.31 -9.55
C GLY A 393 -16.69 7.15 -10.84
N LYS A 394 -16.07 8.34 -10.83
CA LYS A 394 -15.95 9.21 -12.00
C LYS A 394 -14.56 9.15 -12.59
N LYS A 395 -14.49 9.22 -13.93
CA LYS A 395 -13.24 9.31 -14.69
C LYS A 395 -13.11 10.71 -15.26
N GLU A 396 -12.01 11.38 -14.98
CA GLU A 396 -11.64 12.64 -15.60
C GLU A 396 -10.30 12.48 -16.32
N SER A 397 -10.19 12.99 -17.56
CA SER A 397 -8.96 12.91 -18.35
C SER A 397 -8.64 14.29 -18.94
N VAL A 398 -7.40 14.71 -18.74
CA VAL A 398 -6.88 15.99 -19.25
C VAL A 398 -5.46 15.83 -19.76
N SER A 399 -5.07 16.68 -20.71
CA SER A 399 -3.68 16.84 -21.11
C SER A 399 -3.07 17.99 -20.32
N ARG A 400 -2.02 17.72 -19.52
CA ARG A 400 -1.41 18.74 -18.67
C ARG A 400 0.10 18.55 -18.53
N GLU A 401 0.82 19.61 -18.19
CA GLU A 401 2.17 19.51 -17.66
C GLU A 401 2.10 19.02 -16.21
N LEU A 402 3.09 18.22 -15.79
CA LEU A 402 3.15 17.68 -14.42
C LEU A 402 3.92 18.59 -13.45
N ASN A 403 4.70 19.53 -13.97
CA ASN A 403 5.63 20.38 -13.23
C ASN A 403 5.10 21.80 -12.94
N ASP A 404 3.78 21.97 -12.89
CA ASP A 404 3.19 23.25 -12.47
C ASP A 404 3.67 23.67 -11.06
N PHE A 405 3.91 22.69 -10.20
CA PHE A 405 4.44 22.85 -8.84
C PHE A 405 5.46 21.73 -8.55
N ASP A 406 6.15 21.83 -7.42
CA ASP A 406 7.06 20.78 -6.91
C ASP A 406 6.32 19.55 -6.34
N ILE A 407 4.99 19.54 -6.40
CA ILE A 407 4.08 18.43 -6.11
C ILE A 407 3.07 18.27 -7.24
N LEU A 408 2.40 17.12 -7.29
CA LEU A 408 1.29 16.90 -8.20
C LEU A 408 -0.05 17.13 -7.50
N ILE A 409 -0.73 18.21 -7.85
CA ILE A 409 -2.13 18.39 -7.43
C ILE A 409 -3.00 17.46 -8.27
N ARG A 410 -3.72 16.57 -7.60
CA ARG A 410 -4.40 15.44 -8.26
C ARG A 410 -5.56 15.89 -9.14
N GLU A 411 -6.45 16.72 -8.59
CA GLU A 411 -7.67 17.15 -9.29
C GLU A 411 -7.34 18.30 -10.26
N PRO A 412 -7.65 18.16 -11.55
CA PRO A 412 -7.32 19.18 -12.56
C PRO A 412 -7.93 20.54 -12.25
N MET A 413 -9.19 20.60 -11.82
CA MET A 413 -9.84 21.85 -11.45
C MET A 413 -9.16 22.52 -10.25
N LEU A 414 -8.79 21.74 -9.23
CA LEU A 414 -8.04 22.25 -8.08
C LEU A 414 -6.67 22.78 -8.48
N ASN A 415 -5.98 22.10 -9.40
CA ASN A 415 -4.70 22.59 -9.96
C ASN A 415 -4.89 23.94 -10.67
N SER A 416 -5.95 24.12 -11.45
CA SER A 416 -6.29 25.39 -12.11
C SER A 416 -6.51 26.50 -11.07
N ILE A 417 -7.31 26.24 -10.03
CA ILE A 417 -7.56 27.22 -8.97
C ILE A 417 -6.25 27.66 -8.31
N VAL A 418 -5.37 26.71 -7.94
CA VAL A 418 -4.09 27.05 -7.32
C VAL A 418 -3.21 27.85 -8.26
N LYS A 419 -3.18 27.53 -9.56
CA LYS A 419 -2.43 28.31 -10.57
C LYS A 419 -2.94 29.74 -10.69
N ASP A 420 -4.26 29.93 -10.74
CA ASP A 420 -4.87 31.26 -10.86
C ASP A 420 -4.62 32.11 -9.62
N VAL A 421 -4.73 31.52 -8.43
CA VAL A 421 -4.40 32.19 -7.15
C VAL A 421 -2.93 32.61 -7.12
N HIS A 422 -2.00 31.71 -7.47
CA HIS A 422 -0.57 32.00 -7.49
C HIS A 422 -0.19 32.99 -8.61
N GLY A 423 -0.88 32.94 -9.75
CA GLY A 423 -0.67 33.83 -10.89
C GLY A 423 -0.97 35.30 -10.60
N LYS A 424 -1.66 35.61 -9.49
CA LYS A 424 -1.85 37.03 -9.04
C LYS A 424 -0.60 37.65 -8.42
N TYR A 425 0.41 36.87 -8.16
CA TYR A 425 1.65 37.30 -7.52
C TYR A 425 2.80 37.29 -8.53
N SER A 426 3.62 38.32 -8.50
CA SER A 426 4.87 38.29 -9.26
C SER A 426 5.80 37.19 -8.75
N VAL A 427 6.73 36.76 -9.59
CA VAL A 427 7.69 35.72 -9.21
C VAL A 427 8.41 36.08 -7.92
N GLY A 428 8.36 35.23 -6.92
CA GLY A 428 9.01 35.43 -5.62
C GLY A 428 8.26 36.32 -4.62
N THR A 429 7.06 36.86 -4.96
CA THR A 429 6.29 37.71 -4.04
C THR A 429 5.16 36.98 -3.30
N PHE A 430 4.86 35.75 -3.71
CA PHE A 430 3.87 34.92 -3.00
C PHE A 430 4.38 34.54 -1.61
N VAL A 431 3.56 34.79 -0.58
CA VAL A 431 3.82 34.40 0.79
C VAL A 431 2.68 33.48 1.25
N GLY A 432 2.99 32.22 1.51
CA GLY A 432 2.04 31.26 2.01
C GLY A 432 1.75 31.40 3.50
N VAL A 433 0.57 30.98 3.92
CA VAL A 433 0.16 30.94 5.33
C VAL A 433 1.05 30.00 6.15
N ASP A 434 1.67 29.00 5.53
CA ASP A 434 2.64 28.10 6.17
C ASP A 434 3.78 28.85 6.88
N THR A 435 4.18 30.04 6.39
CA THR A 435 5.20 30.88 7.02
C THR A 435 4.78 31.45 8.39
N MET A 436 3.48 31.47 8.66
CA MET A 436 2.91 31.95 9.94
C MET A 436 2.63 30.80 10.91
N ILE A 437 2.57 29.56 10.42
CA ILE A 437 2.19 28.39 11.21
C ILE A 437 3.44 27.74 11.80
N SER A 438 3.38 27.33 13.04
CA SER A 438 4.47 26.67 13.75
C SER A 438 4.81 25.30 13.14
N SER A 439 6.03 24.83 13.38
CA SER A 439 6.41 23.44 13.15
C SER A 439 5.71 22.49 14.13
N ASP A 440 5.82 21.20 13.87
CA ASP A 440 5.28 20.13 14.74
C ASP A 440 5.87 20.17 16.15
N THR A 441 5.04 19.78 17.11
CA THR A 441 5.39 19.78 18.54
C THR A 441 5.91 21.15 19.00
N PRO A 442 5.12 22.20 18.83
CA PRO A 442 5.60 23.58 18.87
C PRO A 442 6.17 24.01 20.22
N PHE A 443 5.64 23.50 21.32
CA PHE A 443 6.12 23.80 22.69
C PHE A 443 6.92 22.66 23.34
N GLY A 444 7.16 21.55 22.59
CA GLY A 444 7.87 20.38 23.10
C GLY A 444 6.99 19.50 24.02
N ILE A 445 5.66 19.70 24.00
CA ILE A 445 4.70 18.99 24.84
C ILE A 445 4.11 17.82 24.03
N PRO A 446 4.14 16.56 24.55
CA PRO A 446 3.61 15.39 23.84
C PRO A 446 2.09 15.45 23.67
N SER A 447 1.54 14.68 22.73
CA SER A 447 0.09 14.65 22.44
C SER A 447 -0.77 14.32 23.66
N ASN A 448 -0.37 13.32 24.44
CA ASN A 448 -0.97 12.99 25.73
C ASN A 448 0.06 13.23 26.85
N PRO A 449 0.10 14.45 27.42
CA PRO A 449 1.14 14.80 28.38
C PRO A 449 1.10 13.94 29.65
N ARG A 450 -0.09 13.51 30.11
CA ARG A 450 -0.25 12.70 31.34
C ARG A 450 0.23 11.25 31.23
N SER A 451 0.28 10.68 30.01
CA SER A 451 0.64 9.27 29.81
C SER A 451 2.08 9.04 29.39
N SER A 452 2.87 10.07 29.18
CA SER A 452 4.24 9.97 28.69
C SER A 452 5.20 9.44 29.76
N LYS A 453 5.56 8.16 29.69
CA LYS A 453 6.57 7.54 30.58
C LYS A 453 7.99 8.06 30.33
N LYS A 454 8.32 8.48 29.09
CA LYS A 454 9.67 8.94 28.71
C LYS A 454 9.93 10.41 29.04
N ASN A 455 8.89 11.24 29.03
CA ASN A 455 8.96 12.67 29.35
C ASN A 455 7.77 13.00 30.23
N PRO A 456 7.85 12.83 31.53
CA PRO A 456 6.77 13.17 32.44
C PRO A 456 6.48 14.68 32.34
N PHE A 457 5.23 15.01 31.98
CA PHE A 457 4.74 16.36 31.89
C PHE A 457 3.55 16.49 32.85
N VAL A 458 3.62 17.42 33.78
CA VAL A 458 2.57 17.59 34.77
C VAL A 458 1.51 18.56 34.25
N VAL A 459 0.27 18.13 34.30
CA VAL A 459 -0.91 18.93 33.93
C VAL A 459 -1.76 19.14 35.20
N TYR A 460 -2.03 20.38 35.50
CA TYR A 460 -2.85 20.78 36.63
C TYR A 460 -4.27 21.14 36.17
N GLU A 461 -5.26 20.93 37.03
CA GLU A 461 -6.68 21.24 36.71
C GLU A 461 -7.02 22.71 37.00
N THR A 462 -6.33 23.31 37.98
CA THR A 462 -6.54 24.70 38.39
C THR A 462 -5.22 25.47 38.36
N PRO A 463 -5.21 26.76 38.01
CA PRO A 463 -3.99 27.57 38.03
C PRO A 463 -3.58 27.98 39.43
N ASP A 464 -2.29 28.19 39.63
CA ASP A 464 -1.70 28.92 40.77
C ASP A 464 -0.45 29.68 40.27
N GLU A 465 0.26 30.36 41.20
CA GLU A 465 1.44 31.17 40.87
C GLU A 465 2.59 30.35 40.21
N SER A 466 2.64 29.04 40.44
CA SER A 466 3.71 28.15 39.91
C SER A 466 3.35 27.50 38.58
N HIS A 467 2.06 27.44 38.22
CA HIS A 467 1.55 26.76 37.01
C HIS A 467 0.30 27.46 36.45
N ASP A 468 0.47 28.67 35.97
CA ASP A 468 -0.57 29.55 35.43
C ASP A 468 -0.69 29.50 33.89
N VAL A 469 0.20 28.79 33.20
CA VAL A 469 0.17 28.71 31.74
C VAL A 469 -0.93 27.77 31.27
N LEU A 470 -1.88 28.29 30.50
CA LEU A 470 -3.02 27.56 29.96
C LEU A 470 -2.56 26.56 28.91
N LEU A 471 -2.87 25.28 29.08
CA LEU A 471 -2.46 24.19 28.20
C LEU A 471 -3.66 23.59 27.45
N PHE A 472 -3.63 23.65 26.13
CA PHE A 472 -4.56 22.94 25.23
C PHE A 472 -3.97 21.59 24.85
N HIS A 473 -4.66 20.49 25.15
CA HIS A 473 -4.18 19.14 24.85
C HIS A 473 -5.33 18.18 24.50
N ILE A 474 -5.00 16.98 24.06
CA ILE A 474 -5.98 15.92 23.83
C ILE A 474 -5.74 14.81 24.86
N GLU A 475 -6.81 14.38 25.51
CA GLU A 475 -6.83 13.25 26.43
C GLU A 475 -8.00 12.32 26.06
N LYS A 476 -7.73 11.02 25.90
CA LYS A 476 -8.75 10.02 25.50
C LYS A 476 -9.60 10.46 24.30
N LEU A 477 -8.95 11.01 23.27
CA LEU A 477 -9.56 11.55 22.05
C LEU A 477 -10.45 12.79 22.26
N GLN A 478 -10.48 13.38 23.47
CA GLN A 478 -11.22 14.60 23.79
C GLN A 478 -10.28 15.79 23.95
N ARG A 479 -10.72 16.95 23.47
CA ARG A 479 -10.05 18.22 23.74
C ARG A 479 -10.19 18.57 25.22
N LYS A 480 -9.07 18.89 25.85
CA LYS A 480 -9.00 19.27 27.26
C LYS A 480 -8.17 20.53 27.40
N ILE A 481 -8.51 21.28 28.44
CA ILE A 481 -7.77 22.45 28.90
C ILE A 481 -7.28 22.15 30.31
N GLY A 482 -6.02 22.48 30.56
CA GLY A 482 -5.37 22.35 31.86
C GLY A 482 -4.36 23.47 32.05
N TYR A 483 -3.52 23.35 33.04
CA TYR A 483 -2.46 24.34 33.35
C TYR A 483 -1.12 23.63 33.49
N CYS A 484 -0.04 24.36 33.19
CA CYS A 484 1.31 23.84 33.34
C CYS A 484 2.27 24.92 33.81
N SER A 485 3.40 24.50 34.39
CA SER A 485 4.47 25.41 34.72
C SER A 485 5.25 25.86 33.51
N LYS A 486 5.59 27.14 33.42
CA LYS A 486 6.42 27.71 32.36
C LYS A 486 7.78 27.01 32.25
N SER A 487 8.33 26.50 33.34
CA SER A 487 9.61 25.76 33.37
C SER A 487 9.59 24.43 32.64
N GLN A 488 8.40 23.85 32.40
CA GLN A 488 8.23 22.60 31.67
C GLN A 488 8.25 22.80 30.14
N ILE A 489 8.12 24.04 29.67
CA ILE A 489 8.02 24.35 28.24
C ILE A 489 9.41 24.48 27.66
N LYS A 490 9.74 23.61 26.69
CA LYS A 490 11.10 23.48 26.15
C LYS A 490 11.36 24.25 24.86
N LYS A 491 10.29 24.67 24.14
CA LYS A 491 10.39 25.35 22.85
C LYS A 491 9.47 26.57 22.83
N ASN A 492 9.83 27.58 22.05
CA ASN A 492 9.02 28.78 21.78
C ASN A 492 8.44 29.47 23.02
N VAL A 493 9.17 29.43 24.12
CA VAL A 493 8.74 30.06 25.42
C VAL A 493 8.43 31.55 25.26
N GLY A 494 9.15 32.25 24.35
CA GLY A 494 8.90 33.65 24.03
C GLY A 494 7.55 33.93 23.39
N ASP A 495 6.91 32.90 22.78
CA ASP A 495 5.62 33.05 22.09
C ASP A 495 4.41 32.93 23.02
N ILE A 496 4.63 32.63 24.32
CA ILE A 496 3.57 32.60 25.33
C ILE A 496 2.87 33.94 25.46
N LYS A 497 3.59 35.04 25.25
CA LYS A 497 3.08 36.42 25.39
C LYS A 497 2.13 36.87 24.27
N TYR A 498 2.03 36.12 23.14
CA TYR A 498 1.17 36.43 22.02
C TYR A 498 -0.20 35.78 22.12
N ASN A 499 -1.21 36.40 21.53
CA ASN A 499 -2.47 35.73 21.20
C ASN A 499 -2.21 34.70 20.11
N LYS A 500 -2.92 33.57 20.16
CA LYS A 500 -2.67 32.47 19.22
C LYS A 500 -3.97 31.89 18.63
N VAL A 501 -3.85 31.30 17.50
CA VAL A 501 -4.84 30.39 16.96
C VAL A 501 -4.24 28.99 16.99
N PHE A 502 -4.82 28.09 17.77
CA PHE A 502 -4.45 26.68 17.81
C PHE A 502 -5.19 25.92 16.71
N ILE A 503 -4.43 25.19 15.91
CA ILE A 503 -4.89 24.50 14.71
C ILE A 503 -4.68 23.01 14.93
N PRO A 504 -5.72 22.17 14.97
CA PRO A 504 -5.55 20.73 15.12
C PRO A 504 -4.65 20.14 14.03
N CYS A 505 -3.64 19.34 14.42
CA CYS A 505 -2.74 18.65 13.49
C CYS A 505 -3.43 17.56 12.68
N SER A 506 -4.63 17.14 13.07
CA SER A 506 -5.44 16.15 12.35
C SER A 506 -6.87 16.66 12.20
N GLY A 507 -7.43 16.38 11.04
CA GLY A 507 -8.83 16.65 10.70
C GLY A 507 -9.30 15.56 9.73
N GLY A 508 -10.41 15.71 9.06
CA GLY A 508 -10.79 14.85 7.95
C GLY A 508 -9.68 14.76 6.90
N SER A 509 -9.72 13.77 6.01
CA SER A 509 -8.80 13.69 4.86
C SER A 509 -8.94 14.92 3.96
N GLY A 510 -8.09 15.05 2.93
CA GLY A 510 -8.26 16.11 1.92
C GLY A 510 -9.58 16.02 1.14
N ASP A 511 -10.17 14.84 1.12
CA ASP A 511 -11.48 14.57 0.50
C ASP A 511 -12.67 14.76 1.47
N ASP A 512 -12.39 15.01 2.75
CA ASP A 512 -13.43 15.36 3.73
C ASP A 512 -13.93 16.77 3.47
N LYS A 513 -15.24 16.95 3.47
CA LYS A 513 -15.89 18.24 3.20
C LYS A 513 -15.49 19.37 4.15
N LYS A 514 -14.93 19.06 5.31
CA LYS A 514 -14.39 20.05 6.25
C LYS A 514 -12.92 20.34 6.03
N VAL A 515 -12.13 19.36 5.57
CA VAL A 515 -10.69 19.41 5.33
C VAL A 515 -9.87 19.64 6.60
N LEU A 516 -10.26 20.61 7.45
CA LEU A 516 -9.54 21.03 8.66
C LEU A 516 -10.33 20.70 9.93
N GLY A 517 -9.61 20.50 11.02
CA GLY A 517 -10.18 20.60 12.36
C GLY A 517 -10.51 22.06 12.70
N TYR A 518 -11.46 22.29 13.63
CA TYR A 518 -11.84 23.63 14.06
C TYR A 518 -10.66 24.35 14.73
N PRO A 519 -10.24 25.53 14.22
CA PRO A 519 -9.23 26.35 14.86
C PRO A 519 -9.81 26.98 16.14
N GLU A 520 -8.96 27.15 17.16
CA GLU A 520 -9.35 27.66 18.48
C GLU A 520 -8.57 28.93 18.82
N LEU A 521 -9.29 29.97 19.23
CA LEU A 521 -8.66 31.19 19.76
C LEU A 521 -8.06 30.88 21.14
N ALA A 522 -6.79 31.20 21.29
CA ALA A 522 -6.07 31.01 22.54
C ALA A 522 -5.48 32.36 23.04
N PRO A 523 -5.72 32.74 24.31
CA PRO A 523 -5.25 34.00 24.84
C PRO A 523 -3.72 33.99 25.02
N VAL A 524 -3.18 35.15 25.42
CA VAL A 524 -1.83 35.22 25.98
C VAL A 524 -1.68 34.24 27.15
N ASN A 525 -0.46 33.89 27.50
CA ASN A 525 -0.15 32.91 28.54
C ASN A 525 -0.74 31.51 28.27
N SER A 526 -0.75 31.07 26.97
CA SER A 526 -1.24 29.77 26.57
C SER A 526 -0.23 28.98 25.71
N VAL A 527 -0.31 27.65 25.76
CA VAL A 527 0.47 26.71 24.99
C VAL A 527 -0.38 25.52 24.53
N CYS A 528 0.12 24.74 23.60
CA CYS A 528 -0.56 23.54 23.14
C CYS A 528 0.37 22.31 23.08
N SER A 529 -0.23 21.12 23.15
CA SER A 529 0.46 19.86 22.94
C SER A 529 0.76 19.63 21.45
N GLN A 530 1.48 18.56 21.13
CA GLN A 530 1.78 18.10 19.77
C GLN A 530 0.52 17.89 18.89
N SER A 531 -0.66 17.81 19.49
CA SER A 531 -1.92 17.66 18.75
C SER A 531 -2.36 18.92 18.00
N TYR A 532 -1.68 20.04 18.22
CA TYR A 532 -1.95 21.32 17.59
C TYR A 532 -0.68 21.94 17.00
N LEU A 533 -0.86 22.68 15.91
CA LEU A 533 0.02 23.75 15.45
C LEU A 533 -0.53 25.09 15.98
N TYR A 534 0.23 26.18 15.82
CA TYR A 534 -0.29 27.52 16.11
C TYR A 534 0.20 28.58 15.13
N ALA A 535 -0.63 29.60 14.97
CA ALA A 535 -0.22 30.92 14.45
C ALA A 535 -0.33 31.95 15.56
N LYS A 536 0.59 32.94 15.59
CA LYS A 536 0.66 33.98 16.63
C LYS A 536 0.30 35.35 16.07
N PHE A 537 -0.33 36.19 16.95
CA PHE A 537 -0.82 37.51 16.60
C PHE A 537 -0.60 38.45 17.77
N ASP A 538 -0.41 39.76 17.46
CA ASP A 538 -0.26 40.79 18.50
C ASP A 538 -1.59 41.06 19.19
N THR A 539 -2.69 40.99 18.47
CA THR A 539 -4.02 41.27 19.01
C THR A 539 -4.97 40.09 18.92
N PRO A 540 -5.94 39.95 19.83
CA PRO A 540 -6.97 38.91 19.74
C PRO A 540 -7.90 39.13 18.52
N TYR A 541 -8.01 40.36 18.03
CA TYR A 541 -8.80 40.73 16.87
C TYR A 541 -8.21 40.13 15.57
N GLU A 542 -6.91 40.31 15.37
CA GLU A 542 -6.22 39.68 14.22
C GLU A 542 -6.30 38.15 14.28
N ALA A 543 -6.17 37.55 15.46
CA ALA A 543 -6.33 36.11 15.64
C ALA A 543 -7.76 35.64 15.27
N ALA A 544 -8.79 36.40 15.65
CA ALA A 544 -10.17 36.10 15.27
C ALA A 544 -10.42 36.25 13.79
N ASN A 545 -9.83 37.26 13.15
CA ASN A 545 -9.91 37.45 11.68
C ASN A 545 -9.18 36.35 10.91
N PHE A 546 -8.06 35.85 11.44
CA PHE A 546 -7.39 34.68 10.85
C PHE A 546 -8.26 33.42 10.97
N ILE A 547 -8.96 33.22 12.08
CA ILE A 547 -9.94 32.12 12.21
C ILE A 547 -11.06 32.25 11.16
N SER A 548 -11.59 33.46 10.96
CA SER A 548 -12.58 33.73 9.90
C SER A 548 -12.05 33.29 8.54
N TYR A 549 -10.81 33.68 8.18
CA TYR A 549 -10.16 33.27 6.95
C TYR A 549 -9.97 31.76 6.83
N MET A 550 -9.53 31.09 7.91
CA MET A 550 -9.37 29.62 7.94
C MET A 550 -10.69 28.87 7.72
N LYS A 551 -11.81 29.43 8.14
CA LYS A 551 -13.14 28.83 7.98
C LYS A 551 -13.68 28.95 6.56
N THR A 552 -13.17 29.87 5.71
CA THR A 552 -13.62 30.01 4.34
C THR A 552 -13.40 28.73 3.54
N LYS A 553 -14.27 28.46 2.57
CA LYS A 553 -14.13 27.36 1.61
C LYS A 553 -12.90 27.60 0.73
N PHE A 554 -12.61 28.86 0.36
CA PHE A 554 -11.41 29.23 -0.38
C PHE A 554 -10.12 28.79 0.35
N PHE A 555 -10.00 29.06 1.64
CA PHE A 555 -8.82 28.63 2.39
C PHE A 555 -8.69 27.11 2.37
N ARG A 556 -9.77 26.41 2.69
CA ARG A 556 -9.78 24.97 2.87
C ARG A 556 -9.58 24.19 1.56
N ILE A 557 -10.08 24.69 0.44
CA ILE A 557 -9.84 24.06 -0.87
C ILE A 557 -8.36 24.11 -1.24
N LEU A 558 -7.67 25.21 -0.95
CA LEU A 558 -6.24 25.35 -1.23
C LEU A 558 -5.40 24.42 -0.31
N VAL A 559 -5.82 24.21 0.94
CA VAL A 559 -5.19 23.22 1.82
C VAL A 559 -5.37 21.81 1.28
N SER A 560 -6.55 21.48 0.74
CA SER A 560 -6.84 20.14 0.20
C SER A 560 -5.94 19.76 -0.98
N ALA A 561 -5.35 20.74 -1.68
CA ALA A 561 -4.42 20.51 -2.77
C ALA A 561 -3.16 19.71 -2.34
N ILE A 562 -2.78 19.81 -1.07
CA ILE A 562 -1.61 19.13 -0.50
C ILE A 562 -2.02 18.00 0.44
N LYS A 563 -3.08 18.23 1.21
CA LYS A 563 -3.55 17.33 2.26
C LYS A 563 -4.28 16.12 1.67
N ILE A 564 -3.59 14.99 1.61
CA ILE A 564 -4.15 13.72 1.09
C ILE A 564 -4.51 12.71 2.20
N THR A 565 -4.14 13.00 3.45
CA THR A 565 -4.41 12.15 4.62
C THR A 565 -5.04 12.99 5.74
N GLN A 566 -5.34 12.37 6.87
CA GLN A 566 -5.85 13.08 8.05
C GLN A 566 -4.85 14.09 8.65
N ALA A 567 -3.54 13.88 8.46
CA ALA A 567 -2.52 14.79 8.96
C ALA A 567 -2.52 16.11 8.19
N CYS A 568 -2.39 17.22 8.92
CA CYS A 568 -2.29 18.57 8.37
C CYS A 568 -1.05 19.29 8.93
N PRO A 569 0.15 18.94 8.42
CA PRO A 569 1.40 19.57 8.84
C PRO A 569 1.50 21.01 8.33
N GLN A 570 2.44 21.80 8.86
CA GLN A 570 2.72 23.18 8.45
C GLN A 570 2.74 23.37 6.92
N LYS A 571 3.42 22.50 6.20
CA LYS A 571 3.56 22.57 4.74
C LYS A 571 2.23 22.41 3.98
N ALA A 572 1.17 21.91 4.59
CA ALA A 572 -0.15 21.80 3.96
C ALA A 572 -0.78 23.17 3.64
N TYR A 573 -0.34 24.22 4.32
CA TYR A 573 -0.85 25.58 4.18
C TYR A 573 -0.10 26.43 3.14
N ARG A 574 0.91 25.89 2.47
CA ARG A 574 1.82 26.68 1.63
C ARG A 574 1.19 27.26 0.36
N PHE A 575 0.09 26.70 -0.14
CA PHE A 575 -0.64 27.22 -1.28
C PHE A 575 -1.70 28.27 -0.91
N VAL A 576 -1.95 28.45 0.39
CA VAL A 576 -2.90 29.45 0.87
C VAL A 576 -2.19 30.79 0.98
N PRO A 577 -2.61 31.84 0.26
CA PRO A 577 -1.96 33.13 0.32
C PRO A 577 -2.20 33.82 1.68
N LYS A 578 -1.15 34.39 2.24
CA LYS A 578 -1.27 35.25 3.42
C LYS A 578 -2.12 36.48 3.07
N GLN A 579 -3.06 36.82 3.96
CA GLN A 579 -3.92 38.00 3.85
C GLN A 579 -3.54 39.06 4.90
N ASP A 580 -4.16 40.22 4.77
CA ASP A 580 -4.20 41.21 5.84
C ASP A 580 -5.32 40.83 6.84
N PHE A 581 -4.97 40.67 8.11
CA PHE A 581 -5.89 40.28 9.16
C PHE A 581 -6.42 41.46 9.98
N SER A 582 -6.25 42.69 9.51
CA SER A 582 -6.93 43.87 10.07
C SER A 582 -8.46 43.83 9.93
N LYS A 583 -8.97 42.92 9.06
CA LYS A 583 -10.40 42.68 8.84
C LYS A 583 -10.69 41.17 8.69
N PRO A 584 -11.94 40.75 8.92
CA PRO A 584 -12.37 39.40 8.55
C PRO A 584 -12.42 39.25 7.01
N TRP A 585 -12.39 37.97 6.55
CA TRP A 585 -12.50 37.61 5.13
C TRP A 585 -13.70 36.69 4.90
N THR A 586 -14.40 36.90 3.77
CA THR A 586 -15.47 36.01 3.30
C THR A 586 -15.05 35.30 2.02
N ASP A 587 -15.77 34.24 1.65
CA ASP A 587 -15.53 33.51 0.40
C ASP A 587 -15.75 34.39 -0.83
N GLU A 588 -16.81 35.22 -0.83
CA GLU A 588 -17.14 36.12 -1.94
C GLU A 588 -16.03 37.16 -2.18
N GLU A 589 -15.49 37.76 -1.10
CA GLU A 589 -14.38 38.70 -1.21
C GLU A 589 -13.13 38.05 -1.79
N LEU A 590 -12.87 36.79 -1.41
CA LEU A 590 -11.70 36.03 -1.88
C LEU A 590 -11.88 35.57 -3.34
N TYR A 591 -13.05 35.06 -3.70
CA TYR A 591 -13.34 34.69 -5.11
C TYR A 591 -13.16 35.89 -6.05
N ALA A 592 -13.71 37.05 -5.67
CA ALA A 592 -13.53 38.29 -6.44
C ALA A 592 -12.08 38.76 -6.49
N LYS A 593 -11.34 38.72 -5.34
CA LYS A 593 -9.92 39.12 -5.28
C LYS A 593 -9.05 38.30 -6.23
N TYR A 594 -9.31 37.00 -6.34
CA TYR A 594 -8.51 36.09 -7.16
C TYR A 594 -9.09 35.88 -8.57
N ASN A 595 -10.22 36.54 -8.92
CA ASN A 595 -10.94 36.42 -10.19
C ASN A 595 -11.22 34.96 -10.55
N LEU A 596 -11.73 34.19 -9.62
CA LEU A 596 -12.13 32.81 -9.88
C LEU A 596 -13.31 32.78 -10.85
N SER A 597 -13.31 31.82 -11.79
CA SER A 597 -14.42 31.61 -12.70
C SER A 597 -15.64 30.99 -11.98
N ASP A 598 -16.82 31.15 -12.57
CA ASP A 598 -18.04 30.55 -12.03
C ASP A 598 -17.91 29.03 -11.87
N GLU A 599 -17.24 28.33 -12.79
CA GLU A 599 -16.96 26.90 -12.71
C GLU A 599 -16.04 26.55 -11.52
N GLN A 600 -15.03 27.38 -11.24
CA GLN A 600 -14.13 27.19 -10.11
C GLN A 600 -14.86 27.43 -8.77
N ILE A 601 -15.73 28.45 -8.73
CA ILE A 601 -16.56 28.74 -7.56
C ILE A 601 -17.53 27.59 -7.31
N GLU A 602 -18.26 27.12 -8.33
CA GLU A 602 -19.19 25.99 -8.22
C GLU A 602 -18.46 24.72 -7.75
N TYR A 603 -17.25 24.47 -8.26
CA TYR A 603 -16.41 23.38 -7.80
C TYR A 603 -16.12 23.49 -6.30
N ILE A 604 -15.68 24.66 -5.81
CA ILE A 604 -15.35 24.89 -4.40
C ILE A 604 -16.62 24.69 -3.54
N GLU A 605 -17.72 25.31 -3.93
CA GLU A 605 -19.00 25.26 -3.22
C GLU A 605 -19.57 23.83 -3.11
N SER A 606 -19.41 23.03 -4.17
CA SER A 606 -19.88 21.65 -4.20
C SER A 606 -19.01 20.68 -3.37
N LYS A 607 -17.73 21.00 -3.19
CA LYS A 607 -16.76 20.13 -2.50
C LYS A 607 -16.78 20.30 -0.99
N LEU A 608 -17.10 21.49 -0.49
CA LEU A 608 -16.90 21.85 0.91
C LEU A 608 -18.18 22.29 1.60
N ASP A 609 -18.42 21.75 2.79
CA ASP A 609 -19.47 22.23 3.67
C ASP A 609 -19.02 23.52 4.37
N GLU A 610 -19.97 24.32 4.85
CA GLU A 610 -19.67 25.47 5.71
C GLU A 610 -19.02 25.00 7.03
N MET A 611 -18.03 25.75 7.50
CA MET A 611 -17.42 25.57 8.81
C MET A 611 -17.97 26.66 9.76
N LYS A 612 -19.05 26.31 10.45
CA LYS A 612 -19.71 27.21 11.42
C LYS A 612 -18.87 27.46 12.67
#